data_bbc480aa7461b23bf2759d6870f54ef2
#
_entry.id   bbc480aa7461b23bf2759d6870f54ef2
#
_cell.length_a   1.000
_cell.length_b   1.000
_cell.length_c   1.000
_cell.angle_alpha   90.00
_cell.angle_beta   90.00
_cell.angle_gamma   90.00
#
_symmetry.space_group_name_H-M   'P 1'
#
loop_
_entity.id
_entity.type
_entity.pdbx_description
1 polymer ?
#
loop_
_entity_poly.entity_id
_entity_poly.type
_entity_poly.pdbx_seq_one_letter_code
_entity_poly.pdbx_strand_id
1 'polypeptide(L)'
;MLLRSGLTNPHIGRHLHLHPVSFIGAIWDQDVRPWEGPILTAVVNDFENLDGEGYGAKLEATTMLPGLFLPILPWQGGLQYKELAARMKRMTGYISLARDRYGGRVYPDPVDGRCRVQYSPSKYDKEHILQGAVGLAEIAYVEGAREISTAVLGLETYVRPASDPAANVHVTGNETPSINDLEFQAWLSKLRCKGLPSPDAGFASAHQMGTCRMGVSPATSVVDPKGRVWGTEGLYVCDTSVFPSASGVNPMITVMAISRGIARGIAEETMGAGLSSGKAKL
;
A
#
# COMPACT_ATOMS: atom_id res chain seq x y z
N MET A 1 2.07 -20.00 12.16
CA MET A 1 2.09 -21.46 12.05
C MET A 1 3.46 -22.00 12.50
N LEU A 2 4.58 -21.76 11.80
CA LEU A 2 5.90 -22.36 12.08
C LEU A 2 6.35 -22.22 13.56
N LEU A 3 6.26 -21.03 14.16
CA LEU A 3 6.59 -20.82 15.59
C LEU A 3 5.71 -21.66 16.53
N ARG A 4 4.41 -21.82 16.21
CA ARG A 4 3.50 -22.67 17.00
C ARG A 4 3.74 -24.16 16.81
N SER A 5 4.49 -24.55 15.78
CA SER A 5 4.93 -25.92 15.52
C SER A 5 6.31 -26.23 16.13
N GLY A 6 6.83 -25.34 16.97
CA GLY A 6 8.09 -25.55 17.68
C GLY A 6 9.36 -25.26 16.90
N LEU A 7 9.26 -24.69 15.70
CA LEU A 7 10.45 -24.30 14.93
C LEU A 7 11.11 -23.06 15.56
N THR A 8 12.44 -23.11 15.71
CA THR A 8 13.22 -22.15 16.50
C THR A 8 14.12 -21.22 15.66
N ASN A 9 14.07 -21.32 14.32
CA ASN A 9 14.84 -20.41 13.48
C ASN A 9 14.50 -18.96 13.82
N PRO A 10 15.50 -18.10 14.19
CA PRO A 10 15.27 -16.77 14.71
C PRO A 10 14.67 -15.79 13.69
N HIS A 11 14.68 -16.15 12.40
CA HIS A 11 14.11 -15.32 11.33
C HIS A 11 12.61 -15.55 11.11
N ILE A 12 12.03 -16.62 11.66
CA ILE A 12 10.60 -16.90 11.54
C ILE A 12 9.79 -15.78 12.17
N GLY A 13 8.85 -15.23 11.38
CA GLY A 13 7.99 -14.14 11.81
C GLY A 13 8.65 -12.76 11.79
N ARG A 14 9.93 -12.64 11.51
CA ARG A 14 10.64 -11.36 11.34
C ARG A 14 10.57 -10.89 9.90
N HIS A 15 11.05 -9.65 9.66
CA HIS A 15 11.12 -9.05 8.33
C HIS A 15 9.74 -8.88 7.66
N LEU A 16 8.71 -8.61 8.47
CA LEU A 16 7.40 -8.27 7.96
C LEU A 16 7.46 -6.93 7.21
N HIS A 17 7.27 -6.97 5.90
CA HIS A 17 7.06 -5.79 5.08
C HIS A 17 5.58 -5.70 4.71
N LEU A 18 5.06 -4.48 4.58
CA LEU A 18 3.64 -4.23 4.42
C LEU A 18 3.27 -3.34 3.24
N HIS A 19 4.21 -2.60 2.64
CA HIS A 19 3.89 -1.47 1.78
C HIS A 19 2.85 -0.57 2.46
N PRO A 20 3.22 0.16 3.52
CA PRO A 20 2.27 1.02 4.21
C PRO A 20 1.77 2.10 3.27
N VAL A 21 0.45 2.34 3.31
CA VAL A 21 -0.20 3.37 2.51
C VAL A 21 -0.87 4.40 3.42
N SER A 22 -0.95 5.64 2.95
CA SER A 22 -1.88 6.65 3.43
C SER A 22 -2.77 7.13 2.28
N PHE A 23 -3.82 7.87 2.60
CA PHE A 23 -4.94 8.09 1.69
C PHE A 23 -5.17 9.58 1.42
N ILE A 24 -5.54 9.87 0.17
CA ILE A 24 -6.12 11.14 -0.27
C ILE A 24 -7.50 10.84 -0.85
N GLY A 25 -8.52 11.56 -0.39
CA GLY A 25 -9.85 11.57 -0.99
C GLY A 25 -10.08 12.88 -1.73
N ALA A 26 -10.67 12.84 -2.90
CA ALA A 26 -11.05 14.03 -3.65
C ALA A 26 -12.54 13.99 -4.01
N ILE A 27 -13.23 15.14 -3.94
CA ILE A 27 -14.62 15.29 -4.33
C ILE A 27 -14.71 16.23 -5.52
N TRP A 28 -15.52 15.86 -6.48
CA TRP A 28 -15.68 16.53 -7.79
C TRP A 28 -17.09 17.07 -7.95
N ASP A 29 -17.27 18.03 -8.85
CA ASP A 29 -18.61 18.55 -9.19
C ASP A 29 -19.40 17.57 -10.07
N GLN A 30 -18.72 16.76 -10.88
CA GLN A 30 -19.34 15.74 -11.74
C GLN A 30 -19.46 14.38 -11.03
N ASP A 31 -20.35 13.54 -11.54
CA ASP A 31 -20.47 12.14 -11.12
C ASP A 31 -19.33 11.33 -11.71
N VAL A 32 -18.43 10.85 -10.86
CA VAL A 32 -17.26 10.03 -11.22
C VAL A 32 -17.60 8.54 -11.20
N ARG A 33 -18.52 8.12 -10.33
CA ARG A 33 -18.93 6.73 -10.11
C ARG A 33 -17.73 5.79 -9.90
N PRO A 34 -16.97 5.98 -8.84
CA PRO A 34 -15.66 5.33 -8.66
C PRO A 34 -15.72 3.80 -8.41
N TRP A 35 -16.93 3.23 -8.33
CA TRP A 35 -17.15 1.79 -8.28
C TRP A 35 -17.30 1.14 -9.67
N GLU A 36 -17.37 1.95 -10.74
CA GLU A 36 -17.40 1.50 -12.12
C GLU A 36 -15.96 1.38 -12.66
N GLY A 37 -15.67 0.28 -13.32
CA GLY A 37 -14.35 0.02 -13.86
C GLY A 37 -13.38 -0.67 -12.88
N PRO A 38 -12.21 -1.10 -13.38
CA PRO A 38 -11.22 -1.81 -12.59
C PRO A 38 -10.40 -0.85 -11.72
N ILE A 39 -9.95 -1.35 -10.56
CA ILE A 39 -9.05 -0.64 -9.64
C ILE A 39 -7.59 -0.76 -10.10
N LEU A 40 -6.73 0.14 -9.63
CA LEU A 40 -5.27 0.09 -9.80
C LEU A 40 -4.80 0.02 -11.26
N THR A 41 -5.55 0.67 -12.17
CA THR A 41 -5.24 0.70 -13.61
C THR A 41 -4.36 1.87 -14.03
N ALA A 42 -4.23 2.86 -13.15
CA ALA A 42 -3.34 4.00 -13.34
C ALA A 42 -2.39 4.11 -12.13
N VAL A 43 -1.10 4.27 -12.42
CA VAL A 43 -0.03 4.39 -11.42
C VAL A 43 0.87 5.55 -11.79
N VAL A 44 1.19 6.41 -10.83
CA VAL A 44 2.24 7.42 -10.97
C VAL A 44 3.51 6.90 -10.32
N ASN A 45 4.59 6.83 -11.10
CA ASN A 45 5.89 6.27 -10.69
C ASN A 45 6.95 7.32 -10.39
N ASP A 46 6.67 8.61 -10.57
CA ASP A 46 7.65 9.69 -10.39
C ASP A 46 8.24 9.76 -8.97
N PHE A 47 7.53 9.17 -8.00
CA PHE A 47 7.95 9.13 -6.59
C PHE A 47 8.55 7.78 -6.18
N GLU A 48 8.72 6.81 -7.07
CA GLU A 48 9.14 5.45 -6.69
C GLU A 48 10.59 5.31 -6.27
N ASN A 49 11.43 6.29 -6.59
CA ASN A 49 12.88 6.29 -6.34
C ASN A 49 13.35 7.63 -5.77
N LEU A 50 12.80 8.04 -4.63
CA LEU A 50 13.09 9.33 -4.01
C LEU A 50 14.50 9.41 -3.41
N ASP A 51 15.11 8.28 -3.07
CA ASP A 51 16.44 8.18 -2.47
C ASP A 51 17.54 7.74 -3.43
N GLY A 52 17.21 7.40 -4.68
CA GLY A 52 18.16 6.85 -5.66
C GLY A 52 18.47 5.35 -5.47
N GLU A 53 17.96 4.71 -4.40
CA GLU A 53 18.16 3.29 -4.08
C GLU A 53 16.90 2.44 -4.36
N GLY A 54 15.91 3.01 -5.04
CA GLY A 54 14.62 2.38 -5.36
C GLY A 54 13.64 2.36 -4.19
N TYR A 55 13.78 3.25 -3.22
CA TYR A 55 12.78 3.51 -2.18
C TYR A 55 12.08 4.83 -2.44
N GLY A 56 10.78 4.83 -2.21
CA GLY A 56 9.92 5.96 -2.48
C GLY A 56 8.47 5.55 -2.34
N ALA A 57 7.58 6.19 -3.11
CA ALA A 57 6.16 5.91 -3.10
C ALA A 57 5.62 5.70 -4.52
N LYS A 58 4.63 4.82 -4.66
CA LYS A 58 3.76 4.72 -5.83
C LYS A 58 2.42 5.33 -5.53
N LEU A 59 1.85 6.06 -6.50
CA LEU A 59 0.56 6.68 -6.35
C LEU A 59 -0.45 5.91 -7.18
N GLU A 60 -1.54 5.47 -6.55
CA GLU A 60 -2.51 4.59 -7.20
C GLU A 60 -3.94 5.01 -6.85
N ALA A 61 -4.88 4.83 -7.80
CA ALA A 61 -6.29 4.91 -7.49
C ALA A 61 -6.72 3.66 -6.72
N THR A 62 -7.47 3.83 -5.63
CA THR A 62 -7.91 2.72 -4.78
C THR A 62 -9.37 2.37 -5.00
N THR A 63 -9.80 1.23 -4.45
CA THR A 63 -11.21 0.85 -4.50
C THR A 63 -12.07 1.79 -3.67
N MET A 64 -13.24 2.15 -4.21
CA MET A 64 -14.15 3.13 -3.62
C MET A 64 -15.45 2.48 -3.15
N LEU A 65 -15.34 1.38 -2.43
CA LEU A 65 -16.49 0.81 -1.72
C LEU A 65 -16.75 1.60 -0.43
N PRO A 66 -17.99 2.08 -0.18
CA PRO A 66 -18.29 2.93 0.98
C PRO A 66 -17.84 2.33 2.31
N GLY A 67 -18.04 1.01 2.50
CA GLY A 67 -17.66 0.30 3.72
C GLY A 67 -16.16 0.11 3.91
N LEU A 68 -15.35 0.33 2.87
CA LEU A 68 -13.89 0.22 2.94
C LEU A 68 -13.21 1.59 3.00
N PHE A 69 -13.62 2.54 2.15
CA PHE A 69 -12.93 3.82 2.02
C PHE A 69 -13.35 4.84 3.09
N LEU A 70 -14.64 5.02 3.33
CA LEU A 70 -15.12 6.04 4.27
C LEU A 70 -14.60 5.86 5.70
N PRO A 71 -14.46 4.64 6.25
CA PRO A 71 -13.90 4.45 7.60
C PRO A 71 -12.42 4.81 7.75
N ILE A 72 -11.69 4.98 6.62
CA ILE A 72 -10.27 5.36 6.63
C ILE A 72 -10.12 6.86 6.86
N LEU A 73 -11.09 7.65 6.42
CA LEU A 73 -11.08 9.09 6.64
C LEU A 73 -11.36 9.42 8.11
N PRO A 74 -10.77 10.50 8.65
CA PRO A 74 -10.97 10.89 10.04
C PRO A 74 -12.45 11.09 10.39
N TRP A 75 -12.91 10.46 11.46
CA TRP A 75 -14.27 10.61 11.96
C TRP A 75 -14.52 12.03 12.46
N GLN A 76 -15.49 12.71 11.90
CA GLN A 76 -15.90 14.07 12.26
C GLN A 76 -17.31 14.13 12.89
N GLY A 77 -18.06 13.05 12.80
CA GLY A 77 -19.42 12.96 13.33
C GLY A 77 -20.38 12.21 12.40
N GLY A 78 -21.53 11.79 12.94
CA GLY A 78 -22.49 10.97 12.20
C GLY A 78 -23.15 11.71 11.03
N LEU A 79 -23.35 13.03 11.14
CA LEU A 79 -23.93 13.83 10.06
C LEU A 79 -22.92 13.94 8.90
N GLN A 80 -21.70 14.37 9.19
CA GLN A 80 -20.64 14.52 8.20
C GLN A 80 -20.34 13.19 7.47
N TYR A 81 -20.36 12.07 8.20
CA TYR A 81 -20.20 10.75 7.60
C TYR A 81 -21.32 10.43 6.60
N LYS A 82 -22.58 10.73 6.93
CA LYS A 82 -23.73 10.53 6.03
C LYS A 82 -23.67 11.45 4.80
N GLU A 83 -23.29 12.70 4.99
CA GLU A 83 -23.09 13.67 3.91
C GLU A 83 -21.98 13.21 2.95
N LEU A 84 -20.88 12.71 3.49
CA LEU A 84 -19.78 12.16 2.71
C LEU A 84 -20.21 10.90 1.95
N ALA A 85 -20.94 9.99 2.60
CA ALA A 85 -21.52 8.80 1.97
C ALA A 85 -22.48 9.13 0.83
N ALA A 86 -23.31 10.16 1.00
CA ALA A 86 -24.24 10.62 -0.05
C ALA A 86 -23.50 11.18 -1.29
N ARG A 87 -22.27 11.65 -1.11
CA ARG A 87 -21.42 12.21 -2.18
C ARG A 87 -20.46 11.20 -2.80
N MET A 88 -20.47 9.92 -2.38
CA MET A 88 -19.57 8.88 -2.88
C MET A 88 -19.51 8.77 -4.41
N LYS A 89 -20.62 9.03 -5.11
CA LYS A 89 -20.66 9.03 -6.58
C LYS A 89 -19.76 10.10 -7.23
N ARG A 90 -19.38 11.12 -6.46
CA ARG A 90 -18.51 12.23 -6.87
C ARG A 90 -17.13 12.17 -6.22
N MET A 91 -16.81 11.10 -5.52
CA MET A 91 -15.56 10.97 -4.79
C MET A 91 -14.60 10.03 -5.52
N THR A 92 -13.31 10.33 -5.48
CA THR A 92 -12.23 9.42 -5.81
C THR A 92 -11.33 9.23 -4.61
N GLY A 93 -10.70 8.07 -4.51
CA GLY A 93 -9.72 7.75 -3.48
C GLY A 93 -8.40 7.32 -4.09
N TYR A 94 -7.34 7.78 -3.48
CA TYR A 94 -5.99 7.51 -3.90
C TYR A 94 -5.14 7.07 -2.72
N ILE A 95 -4.10 6.30 -3.00
CA ILE A 95 -3.12 5.86 -2.03
C ILE A 95 -1.72 6.30 -2.44
N SER A 96 -0.95 6.73 -1.45
CA SER A 96 0.49 6.82 -1.53
C SER A 96 1.09 5.60 -0.83
N LEU A 97 1.68 4.69 -1.60
CA LEU A 97 2.18 3.39 -1.19
C LEU A 97 3.70 3.42 -1.14
N ALA A 98 4.31 3.30 0.04
CA ALA A 98 5.76 3.24 0.14
C ALA A 98 6.30 1.81 0.02
N ARG A 99 7.46 1.67 -0.64
CA ARG A 99 8.32 0.51 -0.46
C ARG A 99 9.01 0.64 0.90
N ASP A 100 8.52 -0.10 1.91
CA ASP A 100 9.06 0.02 3.26
C ASP A 100 10.46 -0.58 3.37
N ARG A 101 11.40 0.20 3.93
CA ARG A 101 12.79 -0.20 4.12
C ARG A 101 12.97 -1.04 5.37
N TYR A 102 12.22 -0.74 6.43
CA TYR A 102 12.32 -1.39 7.74
C TYR A 102 11.11 -2.25 8.01
N GLY A 103 11.36 -3.55 8.26
CA GLY A 103 10.30 -4.51 8.52
C GLY A 103 9.90 -4.58 10.00
N GLY A 104 8.71 -5.14 10.23
CA GLY A 104 8.21 -5.52 11.53
C GLY A 104 8.36 -7.01 11.81
N ARG A 105 7.45 -7.52 12.65
CA ARG A 105 7.39 -8.96 12.96
C ARG A 105 5.98 -9.42 13.27
N VAL A 106 5.77 -10.73 13.11
CA VAL A 106 4.61 -11.46 13.64
C VAL A 106 5.09 -12.51 14.64
N TYR A 107 4.32 -12.75 15.69
CA TYR A 107 4.63 -13.74 16.72
C TYR A 107 3.35 -14.24 17.39
N PRO A 108 3.36 -15.44 17.99
CA PRO A 108 2.26 -15.90 18.80
C PRO A 108 2.23 -15.13 20.12
N ASP A 109 1.05 -14.72 20.54
CA ASP A 109 0.85 -14.15 21.87
C ASP A 109 1.24 -15.20 22.93
N PRO A 110 2.03 -14.83 23.95
CA PRO A 110 2.47 -15.79 24.97
C PRO A 110 1.33 -16.30 25.87
N VAL A 111 0.20 -15.60 25.94
CA VAL A 111 -0.94 -15.95 26.80
C VAL A 111 -1.94 -16.84 26.06
N ASP A 112 -2.36 -16.44 24.85
CA ASP A 112 -3.46 -17.09 24.14
C ASP A 112 -3.03 -17.72 22.80
N GLY A 113 -1.78 -17.56 22.39
CA GLY A 113 -1.22 -18.10 21.16
C GLY A 113 -1.74 -17.44 19.88
N ARG A 114 -2.55 -16.38 19.96
CA ARG A 114 -3.04 -15.64 18.79
C ARG A 114 -1.90 -14.93 18.07
N CYS A 115 -2.06 -14.73 16.77
CA CYS A 115 -1.11 -13.96 15.99
C CYS A 115 -1.09 -12.50 16.45
N ARG A 116 0.09 -12.01 16.83
CA ARG A 116 0.36 -10.60 17.08
C ARG A 116 1.22 -10.04 15.97
N VAL A 117 0.90 -8.83 15.59
CA VAL A 117 1.65 -8.05 14.59
C VAL A 117 2.28 -6.86 15.31
N GLN A 118 3.59 -6.72 15.16
CA GLN A 118 4.33 -5.55 15.61
C GLN A 118 4.95 -4.89 14.39
N TYR A 119 4.36 -3.78 13.98
CA TYR A 119 4.82 -3.00 12.85
C TYR A 119 4.49 -1.52 13.07
N SER A 120 5.38 -0.66 12.68
CA SER A 120 5.16 0.79 12.59
C SER A 120 5.95 1.30 11.40
N PRO A 121 5.34 2.08 10.50
CA PRO A 121 6.08 2.73 9.43
C PRO A 121 7.20 3.58 10.03
N SER A 122 8.42 3.47 9.50
CA SER A 122 9.55 4.25 9.96
C SER A 122 9.36 5.73 9.61
N LYS A 123 10.17 6.60 10.24
CA LYS A 123 10.17 8.03 9.85
C LYS A 123 10.52 8.19 8.38
N TYR A 124 11.44 7.39 7.89
CA TYR A 124 11.88 7.35 6.49
C TYR A 124 10.73 6.96 5.55
N ASP A 125 10.00 5.87 5.85
CA ASP A 125 8.87 5.42 5.03
C ASP A 125 7.71 6.43 5.07
N LYS A 126 7.45 7.04 6.25
CA LYS A 126 6.42 8.09 6.40
C LYS A 126 6.72 9.32 5.57
N GLU A 127 7.99 9.70 5.45
CA GLU A 127 8.40 10.84 4.61
C GLU A 127 8.09 10.55 3.13
N HIS A 128 8.39 9.37 2.64
CA HIS A 128 8.07 8.98 1.26
C HIS A 128 6.57 8.93 1.01
N ILE A 129 5.79 8.37 1.96
CA ILE A 129 4.33 8.38 1.88
C ILE A 129 3.78 9.82 1.84
N LEU A 130 4.34 10.70 2.67
CA LEU A 130 3.93 12.11 2.73
C LEU A 130 4.20 12.83 1.41
N GLN A 131 5.38 12.64 0.82
CA GLN A 131 5.71 13.24 -0.48
C GLN A 131 4.74 12.77 -1.56
N GLY A 132 4.43 11.48 -1.61
CA GLY A 132 3.43 10.95 -2.54
C GLY A 132 2.01 11.46 -2.24
N ALA A 133 1.63 11.62 -0.97
CA ALA A 133 0.33 12.18 -0.60
C ALA A 133 0.19 13.65 -1.01
N VAL A 134 1.26 14.43 -0.90
CA VAL A 134 1.32 15.80 -1.43
C VAL A 134 1.15 15.80 -2.94
N GLY A 135 1.88 14.95 -3.68
CA GLY A 135 1.73 14.82 -5.13
C GLY A 135 0.30 14.44 -5.56
N LEU A 136 -0.35 13.52 -4.83
CA LEU A 136 -1.75 13.18 -5.08
C LEU A 136 -2.70 14.36 -4.86
N ALA A 137 -2.46 15.16 -3.82
CA ALA A 137 -3.25 16.34 -3.57
C ALA A 137 -3.06 17.41 -4.67
N GLU A 138 -1.82 17.58 -5.15
CA GLU A 138 -1.49 18.47 -6.26
C GLU A 138 -2.18 18.02 -7.56
N ILE A 139 -2.13 16.73 -7.89
CA ILE A 139 -2.85 16.15 -9.04
C ILE A 139 -4.35 16.40 -8.91
N ALA A 140 -4.96 16.09 -7.78
CA ALA A 140 -6.38 16.30 -7.55
C ALA A 140 -6.77 17.79 -7.68
N TYR A 141 -5.91 18.68 -7.18
CA TYR A 141 -6.12 20.13 -7.30
C TYR A 141 -6.09 20.61 -8.75
N VAL A 142 -5.08 20.20 -9.51
CA VAL A 142 -4.91 20.60 -10.93
C VAL A 142 -6.06 20.08 -11.79
N GLU A 143 -6.54 18.86 -11.50
CA GLU A 143 -7.68 18.25 -12.18
C GLU A 143 -9.06 18.83 -11.77
N GLY A 144 -9.09 19.83 -10.88
CA GLY A 144 -10.31 20.56 -10.53
C GLY A 144 -11.13 20.00 -9.37
N ALA A 145 -10.51 19.20 -8.48
CA ALA A 145 -11.21 18.73 -7.28
C ALA A 145 -11.74 19.90 -6.44
N ARG A 146 -12.98 19.77 -5.98
CA ARG A 146 -13.66 20.74 -5.09
C ARG A 146 -13.21 20.62 -3.67
N GLU A 147 -13.00 19.40 -3.20
CA GLU A 147 -12.55 19.12 -1.86
C GLU A 147 -11.44 18.08 -1.91
N ILE A 148 -10.43 18.26 -1.08
CA ILE A 148 -9.33 17.30 -0.92
C ILE A 148 -9.17 16.99 0.57
N SER A 149 -9.29 15.72 0.91
CA SER A 149 -9.19 15.21 2.29
C SER A 149 -8.03 14.23 2.43
N THR A 150 -7.53 14.09 3.66
CA THR A 150 -6.45 13.17 4.01
C THR A 150 -6.89 12.22 5.12
N ALA A 151 -6.16 11.14 5.31
CA ALA A 151 -6.32 10.25 6.46
C ALA A 151 -5.60 10.76 7.72
N VAL A 152 -5.38 12.06 7.86
CA VAL A 152 -4.67 12.68 9.00
C VAL A 152 -5.67 13.40 9.91
N LEU A 153 -5.84 12.90 11.13
CA LEU A 153 -6.74 13.49 12.12
C LEU A 153 -6.33 14.93 12.46
N GLY A 154 -7.32 15.84 12.50
CA GLY A 154 -7.10 17.24 12.83
C GLY A 154 -6.39 18.04 11.72
N LEU A 155 -6.35 17.55 10.50
CA LEU A 155 -6.13 18.32 9.30
C LEU A 155 -7.48 18.55 8.61
N GLU A 156 -7.82 19.82 8.40
CA GLU A 156 -9.06 20.19 7.73
C GLU A 156 -9.05 19.77 6.25
N THR A 157 -10.20 19.39 5.73
CA THR A 157 -10.38 19.18 4.28
C THR A 157 -10.12 20.51 3.56
N TYR A 158 -9.29 20.47 2.51
CA TYR A 158 -9.20 21.60 1.60
C TYR A 158 -10.53 21.74 0.84
N VAL A 159 -11.06 22.95 0.78
CA VAL A 159 -12.26 23.27 0.02
C VAL A 159 -11.92 24.40 -0.94
N ARG A 160 -12.04 24.15 -2.24
CA ARG A 160 -11.79 25.14 -3.28
C ARG A 160 -12.80 26.27 -3.19
N PRO A 161 -12.38 27.54 -3.16
CA PRO A 161 -13.29 28.68 -3.17
C PRO A 161 -14.26 28.65 -4.35
N ALA A 162 -15.52 29.03 -4.12
CA ALA A 162 -16.53 29.09 -5.19
C ALA A 162 -16.21 30.16 -6.24
N SER A 163 -15.41 31.15 -5.87
CA SER A 163 -14.91 32.21 -6.75
C SER A 163 -13.76 31.79 -7.66
N ASP A 164 -13.18 30.61 -7.43
CA ASP A 164 -12.09 30.08 -8.25
C ASP A 164 -12.63 29.77 -9.67
N PRO A 165 -12.09 30.38 -10.76
CA PRO A 165 -12.52 30.10 -12.12
C PRO A 165 -12.41 28.61 -12.49
N ALA A 166 -11.43 27.92 -11.92
CA ALA A 166 -11.22 26.49 -12.12
C ALA A 166 -12.26 25.61 -11.40
N ALA A 167 -13.09 26.20 -10.53
CA ALA A 167 -14.16 25.50 -9.84
C ALA A 167 -15.24 24.93 -10.77
N ASN A 168 -15.32 25.40 -12.01
CA ASN A 168 -16.34 25.02 -12.99
C ASN A 168 -15.77 24.49 -14.31
N VAL A 169 -14.46 24.25 -14.36
CA VAL A 169 -13.80 23.85 -15.60
C VAL A 169 -13.64 22.32 -15.59
N HIS A 170 -14.43 21.62 -16.43
CA HIS A 170 -13.86 20.44 -17.08
C HIS A 170 -12.58 20.91 -17.78
N VAL A 171 -11.44 20.35 -17.42
CA VAL A 171 -10.16 20.65 -18.09
C VAL A 171 -10.23 20.14 -19.54
N THR A 172 -11.01 20.84 -20.37
CA THR A 172 -11.07 20.67 -21.83
C THR A 172 -10.37 21.81 -22.55
N GLY A 173 -9.80 22.75 -21.80
CA GLY A 173 -9.09 23.92 -22.31
C GLY A 173 -7.68 24.05 -21.74
N ASN A 174 -6.86 24.87 -22.39
CA ASN A 174 -5.43 25.07 -22.09
C ASN A 174 -5.12 25.78 -20.76
N GLU A 175 -6.08 25.95 -19.86
CA GLU A 175 -5.90 26.63 -18.58
C GLU A 175 -6.06 25.64 -17.42
N THR A 176 -4.97 24.95 -17.08
CA THR A 176 -4.89 24.18 -15.83
C THR A 176 -4.78 25.14 -14.64
N PRO A 177 -5.49 24.88 -13.51
CA PRO A 177 -5.32 25.66 -12.29
C PRO A 177 -3.86 25.69 -11.86
N SER A 178 -3.37 26.88 -11.52
CA SER A 178 -2.00 27.00 -11.04
C SER A 178 -1.86 26.37 -9.68
N ILE A 179 -0.98 25.40 -9.53
CA ILE A 179 -0.63 24.82 -8.22
C ILE A 179 -0.05 25.87 -7.24
N ASN A 180 0.29 27.06 -7.73
CA ASN A 180 0.82 28.17 -6.93
C ASN A 180 -0.28 29.01 -6.25
N ASP A 181 -1.53 28.56 -6.27
CA ASP A 181 -2.61 29.18 -5.51
C ASP A 181 -2.24 29.26 -4.02
N LEU A 182 -2.39 30.45 -3.42
CA LEU A 182 -1.91 30.72 -2.07
C LEU A 182 -2.67 29.95 -0.99
N GLU A 183 -3.98 29.74 -1.14
CA GLU A 183 -4.80 29.02 -0.17
C GLU A 183 -4.49 27.54 -0.23
N PHE A 184 -4.35 26.98 -1.43
CA PHE A 184 -3.95 25.59 -1.61
C PHE A 184 -2.54 25.33 -1.08
N GLN A 185 -1.57 26.20 -1.38
CA GLN A 185 -0.21 26.08 -0.88
C GLN A 185 -0.14 26.23 0.66
N ALA A 186 -0.97 27.08 1.25
CA ALA A 186 -1.08 27.19 2.71
C ALA A 186 -1.62 25.88 3.32
N TRP A 187 -2.61 25.24 2.67
CA TRP A 187 -3.12 23.95 3.11
C TRP A 187 -2.09 22.84 2.96
N LEU A 188 -1.38 22.76 1.82
CA LEU A 188 -0.26 21.81 1.63
C LEU A 188 0.84 22.00 2.67
N SER A 189 1.14 23.24 3.04
CA SER A 189 2.12 23.56 4.10
C SER A 189 1.66 23.00 5.45
N LYS A 190 0.37 23.09 5.78
CA LYS A 190 -0.20 22.46 6.98
C LYS A 190 -0.04 20.93 6.94
N LEU A 191 -0.30 20.29 5.79
CA LEU A 191 -0.11 18.85 5.61
C LEU A 191 1.37 18.46 5.81
N ARG A 192 2.29 19.17 5.17
CA ARG A 192 3.74 18.93 5.31
C ARG A 192 4.22 19.11 6.75
N CYS A 193 3.80 20.19 7.42
CA CYS A 193 4.17 20.45 8.82
C CYS A 193 3.60 19.39 9.78
N LYS A 194 2.35 18.98 9.58
CA LYS A 194 1.71 17.97 10.42
C LYS A 194 2.30 16.59 10.18
N GLY A 195 2.69 16.30 8.94
CA GLY A 195 3.23 15.01 8.55
C GLY A 195 2.24 13.88 8.75
N LEU A 196 2.76 12.67 9.00
CA LEU A 196 1.98 11.47 9.26
C LEU A 196 2.24 10.93 10.68
N PRO A 197 1.74 11.61 11.73
CA PRO A 197 1.95 11.20 13.11
C PRO A 197 1.18 9.92 13.44
N SER A 198 1.74 9.07 14.29
CA SER A 198 1.01 7.95 14.86
C SER A 198 0.55 8.32 16.28
N PRO A 199 -0.72 8.07 16.66
CA PRO A 199 -1.75 7.31 15.94
C PRO A 199 -2.64 8.15 14.99
N ASP A 200 -2.40 9.46 14.84
CA ASP A 200 -3.33 10.41 14.21
C ASP A 200 -3.35 10.32 12.67
N ALA A 201 -2.38 9.66 12.05
CA ALA A 201 -2.43 9.35 10.63
C ALA A 201 -2.92 7.92 10.41
N GLY A 202 -3.93 7.76 9.54
CA GLY A 202 -4.42 6.46 9.10
C GLY A 202 -3.44 5.79 8.16
N PHE A 203 -3.05 4.55 8.49
CA PHE A 203 -2.27 3.69 7.62
C PHE A 203 -3.01 2.38 7.36
N ALA A 204 -2.86 1.85 6.15
CA ALA A 204 -3.33 0.52 5.81
C ALA A 204 -2.27 -0.24 5.02
N SER A 205 -2.54 -1.52 4.79
CA SER A 205 -1.75 -2.38 3.92
C SER A 205 -2.60 -3.53 3.41
N ALA A 206 -2.36 -3.91 2.15
CA ALA A 206 -2.88 -5.13 1.54
C ALA A 206 -1.75 -6.12 1.19
N HIS A 207 -0.49 -5.82 1.52
CA HIS A 207 0.71 -6.50 1.02
C HIS A 207 1.59 -7.03 2.15
N GLN A 208 1.15 -8.10 2.84
CA GLN A 208 1.92 -8.72 3.91
C GLN A 208 2.96 -9.69 3.32
N MET A 209 4.26 -9.44 3.57
CA MET A 209 5.35 -10.25 2.98
C MET A 209 6.56 -10.38 3.91
N GLY A 210 7.45 -11.33 3.61
CA GLY A 210 8.79 -11.43 4.18
C GLY A 210 8.93 -12.19 5.51
N THR A 211 7.84 -12.63 6.15
CA THR A 211 7.89 -13.26 7.49
C THR A 211 8.52 -14.66 7.52
N CYS A 212 8.72 -15.28 6.36
CA CYS A 212 9.47 -16.51 6.14
C CYS A 212 10.49 -16.33 5.02
N ARG A 213 11.17 -15.17 4.99
CA ARG A 213 11.98 -14.76 3.84
C ARG A 213 12.93 -15.85 3.36
N MET A 214 13.07 -15.97 2.02
CA MET A 214 14.03 -16.87 1.39
C MET A 214 15.45 -16.30 1.42
N GLY A 215 16.42 -17.19 1.34
CA GLY A 215 17.84 -16.83 1.24
C GLY A 215 18.72 -18.05 1.11
N VAL A 216 20.00 -17.83 1.03
CA VAL A 216 21.01 -18.89 0.78
C VAL A 216 21.57 -19.52 2.05
N SER A 217 21.13 -19.07 3.23
CA SER A 217 21.67 -19.56 4.50
C SER A 217 20.59 -19.51 5.61
N PRO A 218 20.53 -20.55 6.48
CA PRO A 218 19.67 -20.52 7.65
C PRO A 218 20.04 -19.43 8.67
N ALA A 219 21.25 -18.89 8.61
CA ALA A 219 21.67 -17.78 9.45
C ALA A 219 21.01 -16.44 9.06
N THR A 220 20.39 -16.35 7.89
CA THR A 220 19.80 -15.09 7.39
C THR A 220 18.38 -15.25 6.85
N SER A 221 17.85 -16.47 6.79
CA SER A 221 16.56 -16.75 6.16
C SER A 221 15.81 -17.89 6.85
N VAL A 222 14.54 -18.06 6.52
CA VAL A 222 13.68 -19.14 7.01
C VAL A 222 13.62 -20.29 6.01
N VAL A 223 13.62 -19.97 4.72
CA VAL A 223 13.58 -20.95 3.64
C VAL A 223 14.74 -20.77 2.68
N ASP A 224 15.10 -21.83 1.98
CA ASP A 224 16.06 -21.77 0.87
C ASP A 224 15.43 -21.17 -0.39
N PRO A 225 16.17 -20.94 -1.49
CA PRO A 225 15.62 -20.42 -2.74
C PRO A 225 14.57 -21.32 -3.42
N LYS A 226 14.42 -22.56 -2.97
CA LYS A 226 13.38 -23.50 -3.42
C LYS A 226 12.16 -23.53 -2.49
N GLY A 227 12.11 -22.65 -1.50
CA GLY A 227 11.01 -22.58 -0.53
C GLY A 227 11.05 -23.62 0.59
N ARG A 228 12.11 -24.45 0.69
CA ARG A 228 12.24 -25.45 1.78
C ARG A 228 12.58 -24.75 3.09
N VAL A 229 11.90 -25.12 4.14
CA VAL A 229 12.18 -24.63 5.50
C VAL A 229 13.48 -25.26 6.00
N TRP A 230 14.44 -24.42 6.39
CA TRP A 230 15.72 -24.88 6.93
C TRP A 230 15.55 -25.81 8.13
N GLY A 231 16.28 -26.90 8.13
CA GLY A 231 16.26 -27.89 9.25
C GLY A 231 15.03 -28.78 9.30
N THR A 232 14.27 -28.86 8.21
CA THR A 232 13.10 -29.75 8.08
C THR A 232 13.19 -30.57 6.80
N GLU A 233 12.46 -31.68 6.74
CA GLU A 233 12.24 -32.47 5.54
C GLU A 233 10.81 -32.37 5.08
N GLY A 234 10.59 -32.17 3.77
CA GLY A 234 9.25 -32.15 3.16
C GLY A 234 8.39 -30.93 3.51
N LEU A 235 8.93 -29.90 4.20
CA LEU A 235 8.20 -28.68 4.56
C LEU A 235 8.63 -27.53 3.68
N TYR A 236 7.64 -26.92 3.01
CA TYR A 236 7.84 -25.78 2.10
C TYR A 236 6.92 -24.62 2.49
N VAL A 237 7.36 -23.40 2.13
CA VAL A 237 6.55 -22.18 2.16
C VAL A 237 6.56 -21.58 0.76
N CYS A 238 5.38 -21.22 0.21
CA CYS A 238 5.25 -20.76 -1.17
C CYS A 238 4.22 -19.62 -1.33
N ASP A 239 4.24 -18.68 -0.43
CA ASP A 239 3.40 -17.48 -0.45
C ASP A 239 4.26 -16.21 -0.33
N THR A 240 3.63 -15.03 -0.18
CA THR A 240 4.36 -13.75 -0.04
C THR A 240 5.31 -13.71 1.16
N SER A 241 5.13 -14.57 2.15
CA SER A 241 6.02 -14.59 3.31
C SER A 241 7.47 -14.96 2.97
N VAL A 242 7.71 -15.59 1.81
CA VAL A 242 9.06 -15.95 1.35
C VAL A 242 9.83 -14.78 0.70
N PHE A 243 9.19 -13.66 0.45
CA PHE A 243 9.88 -12.52 -0.18
C PHE A 243 11.07 -12.08 0.68
N PRO A 244 12.25 -11.85 0.07
CA PRO A 244 13.45 -11.45 0.81
C PRO A 244 13.43 -9.98 1.27
N SER A 245 12.62 -9.16 0.62
CA SER A 245 12.43 -7.72 0.90
C SER A 245 11.05 -7.28 0.40
N ALA A 246 10.67 -6.03 0.71
CA ALA A 246 9.53 -5.38 0.07
C ALA A 246 9.72 -5.31 -1.45
N SER A 247 8.70 -5.73 -2.22
CA SER A 247 8.77 -5.76 -3.70
C SER A 247 8.76 -4.36 -4.33
N GLY A 248 8.21 -3.35 -3.65
CA GLY A 248 8.05 -1.99 -4.17
C GLY A 248 6.96 -1.84 -5.22
N VAL A 249 6.27 -2.96 -5.56
CA VAL A 249 5.12 -3.02 -6.47
C VAL A 249 4.08 -3.97 -5.89
N ASN A 250 2.84 -3.87 -6.37
CA ASN A 250 1.76 -4.77 -5.98
C ASN A 250 2.17 -6.23 -6.23
N PRO A 251 2.21 -7.10 -5.19
CA PRO A 251 2.99 -8.34 -5.23
C PRO A 251 2.30 -9.52 -5.94
N MET A 252 1.06 -9.38 -6.42
CA MET A 252 0.26 -10.50 -6.90
C MET A 252 0.98 -11.34 -8.00
N ILE A 253 1.48 -10.72 -9.05
CA ILE A 253 2.17 -11.44 -10.12
C ILE A 253 3.49 -12.03 -9.63
N THR A 254 4.22 -11.30 -8.80
CA THR A 254 5.49 -11.77 -8.22
C THR A 254 5.28 -12.99 -7.34
N VAL A 255 4.26 -12.98 -6.45
CA VAL A 255 3.98 -14.16 -5.61
C VAL A 255 3.50 -15.35 -6.43
N MET A 256 2.70 -15.13 -7.46
CA MET A 256 2.26 -16.21 -8.35
C MET A 256 3.45 -16.85 -9.09
N ALA A 257 4.40 -16.05 -9.58
CA ALA A 257 5.60 -16.53 -10.24
C ALA A 257 6.50 -17.34 -9.28
N ILE A 258 6.76 -16.83 -8.08
CA ILE A 258 7.57 -17.50 -7.07
C ILE A 258 6.89 -18.80 -6.60
N SER A 259 5.61 -18.75 -6.28
CA SER A 259 4.84 -19.94 -5.85
C SER A 259 4.81 -21.03 -6.93
N ARG A 260 4.66 -20.63 -8.22
CA ARG A 260 4.74 -21.57 -9.33
C ARG A 260 6.12 -22.20 -9.44
N GLY A 261 7.18 -21.42 -9.29
CA GLY A 261 8.57 -21.92 -9.31
C GLY A 261 8.80 -22.96 -8.21
N ILE A 262 8.39 -22.66 -6.98
CA ILE A 262 8.49 -23.57 -5.82
C ILE A 262 7.66 -24.84 -6.06
N ALA A 263 6.40 -24.71 -6.49
CA ALA A 263 5.52 -25.85 -6.74
C ALA A 263 6.07 -26.79 -7.83
N ARG A 264 6.66 -26.24 -8.88
CA ARG A 264 7.34 -27.03 -9.91
C ARG A 264 8.52 -27.79 -9.34
N GLY A 265 9.36 -27.13 -8.54
CA GLY A 265 10.49 -27.79 -7.87
C GLY A 265 10.05 -28.98 -6.98
N ILE A 266 8.95 -28.81 -6.22
CA ILE A 266 8.35 -29.88 -5.42
C ILE A 266 7.88 -31.03 -6.31
N ALA A 267 7.19 -30.74 -7.42
CA ALA A 267 6.71 -31.78 -8.34
C ALA A 267 7.87 -32.55 -8.97
N GLU A 268 8.93 -31.87 -9.41
CA GLU A 268 10.13 -32.49 -9.99
C GLU A 268 10.85 -33.40 -8.98
N GLU A 269 10.92 -32.99 -7.71
CA GLU A 269 11.52 -33.79 -6.64
C GLU A 269 10.68 -35.00 -6.25
N THR A 270 9.35 -34.87 -6.21
CA THR A 270 8.43 -35.96 -5.79
C THR A 270 8.16 -36.98 -6.90
N MET A 271 8.12 -36.55 -8.15
CA MET A 271 7.72 -37.39 -9.29
C MET A 271 8.92 -37.92 -10.10
N GLY A 272 10.16 -37.54 -9.72
CA GLY A 272 11.38 -37.88 -10.45
C GLY A 272 11.52 -37.11 -11.77
N ALA A 273 12.69 -37.21 -12.39
CA ALA A 273 13.08 -36.45 -13.59
C ALA A 273 12.21 -36.70 -14.87
N GLY A 274 11.14 -37.49 -14.79
CA GLY A 274 10.26 -37.84 -15.91
C GLY A 274 9.34 -36.72 -16.41
N LEU A 275 9.16 -35.60 -15.63
CA LEU A 275 8.27 -34.49 -16.01
C LEU A 275 8.98 -33.33 -16.73
N SER A 276 10.29 -33.43 -16.95
CA SER A 276 11.09 -32.35 -17.55
C SER A 276 10.83 -32.06 -19.05
N SER A 277 10.07 -32.88 -19.75
CA SER A 277 9.85 -32.75 -21.21
C SER A 277 8.49 -32.17 -21.64
N GLY A 278 7.59 -31.89 -20.72
CA GLY A 278 6.30 -31.29 -21.02
C GLY A 278 6.42 -29.77 -21.26
N LYS A 279 6.77 -29.35 -22.48
CA LYS A 279 6.59 -27.96 -22.90
C LYS A 279 5.10 -27.64 -22.82
N ALA A 280 4.68 -26.94 -21.80
CA ALA A 280 3.39 -26.30 -21.80
C ALA A 280 3.39 -25.26 -22.92
N LYS A 281 2.69 -25.55 -23.99
CA LYS A 281 2.29 -24.53 -24.98
C LYS A 281 1.26 -23.66 -24.27
N LEU A 282 1.58 -22.39 -24.07
CA LEU A 282 0.62 -21.34 -23.76
C LEU A 282 -0.24 -21.06 -24.98
#